data_48d216fd221cae0d3499fbbfdfc2b56a
#
_entry.id   48d216fd221cae0d3499fbbfdfc2b56a
#
_cell.length_a   1.000
_cell.length_b   1.000
_cell.length_c   1.000
_cell.angle_alpha   90.00
_cell.angle_beta   90.00
_cell.angle_gamma   90.00
#
_symmetry.space_group_name_H-M   'P 1'
#
loop_
_entity.id
_entity.type
_entity.pdbx_description
1 polymer ?
#
loop_
_entity_poly.entity_id
_entity_poly.type
_entity_poly.pdbx_seq_one_letter_code
_entity_poly.pdbx_strand_id
1 'polypeptide(L)'
;DNPSALNLNDDVFFDKKNNVVVSSDTYVEGVHFLNFRKPDLVIKKIVRSSISDLYCKGVKPKFIFIGASGNKKSFSKKNLNLVYKSLNQEQKKYKIKLSGGDTTKSNKTTVTLTSLGYSQKIVQRNKCKNNDDIYVTGNLGDSYLGLLILKKKLFLKKTPQRKYFIQKYYMPDLPTKISTKLIKFANSSIDISDGLFGDLTKLINRSNLYF
;
A
#
# COMPACT_ATOMS: atom_id res chain seq x y z
N ASP A 1 0.71 27.63 2.52
CA ASP A 1 0.18 26.65 1.57
C ASP A 1 1.33 25.93 0.84
N ASN A 2 1.23 24.61 0.69
CA ASN A 2 2.17 23.82 -0.06
C ASN A 2 1.46 23.15 -1.25
N PRO A 3 1.56 23.72 -2.47
CA PRO A 3 0.87 23.17 -3.65
C PRO A 3 1.24 21.70 -3.95
N SER A 4 2.46 21.29 -3.61
CA SER A 4 2.92 19.90 -3.79
C SER A 4 2.22 18.90 -2.87
N ALA A 5 1.60 19.36 -1.78
CA ALA A 5 0.79 18.54 -0.89
C ALA A 5 -0.63 18.25 -1.44
N LEU A 6 -1.00 18.80 -2.60
CA LEU A 6 -2.28 18.57 -3.26
C LEU A 6 -3.48 18.82 -2.32
N ASN A 7 -3.38 19.84 -1.46
CA ASN A 7 -4.33 20.21 -0.42
C ASN A 7 -4.60 19.08 0.61
N LEU A 8 -3.64 18.18 0.82
CA LEU A 8 -3.76 16.95 1.64
C LEU A 8 -4.96 16.07 1.25
N ASN A 9 -5.32 16.08 -0.02
CA ASN A 9 -6.48 15.34 -0.55
C ASN A 9 -6.08 14.38 -1.69
N ASP A 10 -4.91 13.83 -1.60
CA ASP A 10 -4.41 12.80 -2.53
C ASP A 10 -3.60 11.76 -1.74
N ASP A 11 -3.28 10.63 -2.35
CA ASP A 11 -2.49 9.56 -1.74
C ASP A 11 -1.01 9.90 -1.64
N VAL A 12 -0.59 10.95 -2.37
CA VAL A 12 0.82 11.29 -2.53
C VAL A 12 1.08 12.79 -2.42
N PHE A 13 2.27 13.12 -1.98
CA PHE A 13 2.91 14.41 -2.24
C PHE A 13 3.52 14.41 -3.64
N PHE A 14 3.36 15.50 -4.40
CA PHE A 14 3.90 15.64 -5.75
C PHE A 14 4.63 16.96 -5.94
N ASP A 15 5.96 16.92 -5.88
CA ASP A 15 6.78 18.05 -6.28
C ASP A 15 6.99 18.03 -7.81
N LYS A 16 6.14 18.79 -8.50
CA LYS A 16 6.17 18.87 -9.96
C LYS A 16 7.48 19.49 -10.48
N LYS A 17 8.09 20.42 -9.74
CA LYS A 17 9.34 21.08 -10.15
C LYS A 17 10.50 20.10 -10.22
N ASN A 18 10.59 19.21 -9.22
CA ASN A 18 11.65 18.21 -9.12
C ASN A 18 11.22 16.82 -9.61
N ASN A 19 9.98 16.67 -10.11
CA ASN A 19 9.40 15.40 -10.55
C ASN A 19 9.37 14.32 -9.44
N VAL A 20 9.29 14.72 -8.18
CA VAL A 20 9.33 13.83 -7.03
C VAL A 20 7.93 13.50 -6.56
N VAL A 21 7.65 12.21 -6.35
CA VAL A 21 6.39 11.71 -5.80
C VAL A 21 6.68 10.89 -4.56
N VAL A 22 6.00 11.20 -3.45
CA VAL A 22 6.23 10.56 -2.14
C VAL A 22 4.91 10.16 -1.51
N SER A 23 4.85 8.97 -0.93
CA SER A 23 3.82 8.55 0.02
C SER A 23 4.46 8.04 1.30
N SER A 24 3.77 8.17 2.43
CA SER A 24 4.25 7.71 3.73
C SER A 24 3.11 7.18 4.58
N ASP A 25 3.16 5.89 4.90
CA ASP A 25 2.17 5.17 5.69
C ASP A 25 2.75 4.60 6.96
N THR A 26 1.93 4.56 8.00
CA THR A 26 2.28 3.93 9.28
C THR A 26 1.38 2.74 9.58
N TYR A 27 2.00 1.62 9.88
CA TYR A 27 1.36 0.34 10.18
C TYR A 27 1.60 -0.07 11.64
N VAL A 28 0.52 -0.26 12.39
CA VAL A 28 0.56 -0.57 13.83
C VAL A 28 0.04 -1.99 14.08
N GLU A 29 0.77 -2.77 14.88
CA GLU A 29 0.37 -4.10 15.33
C GLU A 29 -0.97 -4.06 16.08
N GLY A 30 -1.87 -4.97 15.73
CA GLY A 30 -3.22 -5.05 16.25
C GLY A 30 -4.24 -4.15 15.53
N VAL A 31 -3.78 -3.20 14.69
CA VAL A 31 -4.61 -2.32 13.87
C VAL A 31 -4.51 -2.73 12.39
N HIS A 32 -3.37 -2.50 11.78
CA HIS A 32 -3.15 -2.74 10.34
C HIS A 32 -2.67 -4.16 10.02
N PHE A 33 -2.08 -4.84 10.99
CA PHE A 33 -1.75 -6.25 10.95
C PHE A 33 -1.97 -6.89 12.34
N LEU A 34 -2.34 -8.17 12.36
CA LEU A 34 -2.80 -8.82 13.59
C LEU A 34 -1.69 -8.95 14.66
N ASN A 35 -0.51 -9.38 14.26
CA ASN A 35 0.65 -9.54 15.12
C ASN A 35 1.91 -9.74 14.28
N PHE A 36 3.09 -9.65 14.92
CA PHE A 36 4.39 -9.78 14.26
C PHE A 36 4.98 -11.22 14.33
N ARG A 37 4.13 -12.26 14.46
CA ARG A 37 4.59 -13.67 14.51
C ARG A 37 5.11 -14.20 13.17
N LYS A 38 4.69 -13.61 12.07
CA LYS A 38 5.13 -13.92 10.70
C LYS A 38 5.73 -12.65 10.08
N PRO A 39 6.92 -12.21 10.54
CA PRO A 39 7.47 -10.92 10.17
C PRO A 39 7.73 -10.80 8.67
N ASP A 40 8.10 -11.91 8.02
CA ASP A 40 8.27 -12.00 6.57
C ASP A 40 7.00 -11.63 5.79
N LEU A 41 5.85 -12.16 6.21
CA LEU A 41 4.56 -11.86 5.57
C LEU A 41 4.06 -10.45 5.91
N VAL A 42 4.26 -10.01 7.17
CA VAL A 42 3.89 -8.64 7.59
C VAL A 42 4.66 -7.61 6.78
N ILE A 43 5.96 -7.79 6.60
CA ILE A 43 6.79 -6.89 5.78
C ILE A 43 6.33 -6.87 4.32
N LYS A 44 5.98 -8.01 3.74
CA LYS A 44 5.42 -8.06 2.37
C LYS A 44 4.13 -7.27 2.26
N LYS A 45 3.24 -7.42 3.25
CA LYS A 45 2.00 -6.62 3.32
C LYS A 45 2.32 -5.13 3.35
N ILE A 46 3.15 -4.70 4.28
CA ILE A 46 3.51 -3.29 4.47
C ILE A 46 4.11 -2.70 3.19
N VAL A 47 5.13 -3.36 2.63
CA VAL A 47 5.77 -2.88 1.39
C VAL A 47 4.75 -2.72 0.27
N ARG A 48 3.90 -3.73 0.03
CA ARG A 48 2.95 -3.71 -1.08
C ARG A 48 1.85 -2.68 -0.86
N SER A 49 1.29 -2.58 0.35
CA SER A 49 0.28 -1.56 0.63
C SER A 49 0.83 -0.15 0.45
N SER A 50 2.05 0.12 0.93
CA SER A 50 2.63 1.46 0.84
C SER A 50 3.04 1.87 -0.58
N ILE A 51 3.58 0.94 -1.38
CA ILE A 51 3.93 1.27 -2.77
C ILE A 51 2.71 1.31 -3.70
N SER A 52 1.53 0.83 -3.25
CA SER A 52 0.30 0.91 -4.04
C SER A 52 -0.12 2.35 -4.31
N ASP A 53 0.12 3.26 -3.37
CA ASP A 53 -0.15 4.69 -3.52
C ASP A 53 0.56 5.29 -4.74
N LEU A 54 1.83 4.95 -4.95
CA LEU A 54 2.55 5.43 -6.12
C LEU A 54 2.04 4.76 -7.40
N TYR A 55 1.79 3.46 -7.33
CA TYR A 55 1.29 2.73 -8.49
C TYR A 55 -0.10 3.21 -8.93
N CYS A 56 -1.00 3.54 -8.02
CA CYS A 56 -2.32 4.08 -8.39
C CYS A 56 -2.21 5.46 -9.04
N LYS A 57 -1.14 6.22 -8.80
CA LYS A 57 -0.86 7.51 -9.47
C LYS A 57 -0.13 7.39 -10.80
N GLY A 58 0.13 6.17 -11.27
CA GLY A 58 0.90 5.94 -12.50
C GLY A 58 2.41 6.03 -12.31
N VAL A 59 2.89 6.01 -11.09
CA VAL A 59 4.30 6.21 -10.72
C VAL A 59 4.94 4.90 -10.28
N LYS A 60 6.13 4.60 -10.80
CA LYS A 60 6.93 3.48 -10.31
C LYS A 60 7.70 3.91 -9.06
N PRO A 61 7.51 3.25 -7.91
CA PRO A 61 8.35 3.48 -6.75
C PRO A 61 9.79 3.09 -7.09
N LYS A 62 10.75 3.84 -6.54
CA LYS A 62 12.19 3.62 -6.76
C LYS A 62 12.93 3.40 -5.46
N PHE A 63 12.61 4.19 -4.45
CA PHE A 63 13.24 4.13 -3.14
C PHE A 63 12.20 3.94 -2.04
N ILE A 64 12.57 3.24 -0.98
CA ILE A 64 11.79 3.14 0.24
C ILE A 64 12.67 3.45 1.45
N PHE A 65 12.07 4.05 2.46
CA PHE A 65 12.66 4.31 3.77
C PHE A 65 11.78 3.67 4.82
N ILE A 66 12.35 3.05 5.85
CA ILE A 66 11.59 2.32 6.85
C ILE A 66 11.96 2.79 8.25
N GLY A 67 11.04 3.49 8.92
CA GLY A 67 11.07 3.70 10.36
C GLY A 67 10.37 2.52 11.04
N ALA A 68 11.01 1.91 12.04
CA ALA A 68 10.42 0.80 12.77
C ALA A 68 10.57 0.95 14.28
N SER A 69 9.52 0.60 15.03
CA SER A 69 9.61 0.47 16.47
C SER A 69 9.09 -0.89 16.92
N GLY A 70 9.64 -1.40 18.02
CA GLY A 70 9.25 -2.71 18.54
C GLY A 70 10.02 -3.13 19.78
N ASN A 71 9.69 -4.29 20.31
CA ASN A 71 10.32 -4.85 21.49
C ASN A 71 11.38 -5.92 21.11
N LYS A 72 12.13 -6.41 22.11
CA LYS A 72 13.16 -7.45 21.93
C LYS A 72 12.65 -8.72 21.24
N LYS A 73 11.38 -9.10 21.44
CA LYS A 73 10.77 -10.27 20.80
C LYS A 73 10.52 -10.02 19.32
N SER A 74 9.98 -8.86 18.97
CA SER A 74 9.73 -8.45 17.58
C SER A 74 11.04 -8.35 16.80
N PHE A 75 12.09 -7.78 17.41
CA PHE A 75 13.39 -7.57 16.78
C PHE A 75 14.44 -8.61 17.20
N SER A 76 14.01 -9.85 17.51
CA SER A 76 14.94 -10.96 17.70
C SER A 76 15.75 -11.23 16.43
N LYS A 77 16.97 -11.75 16.55
CA LYS A 77 17.86 -12.11 15.41
C LYS A 77 17.12 -12.96 14.36
N LYS A 78 16.30 -13.92 14.81
CA LYS A 78 15.47 -14.76 13.93
C LYS A 78 14.49 -13.92 13.11
N ASN A 79 13.75 -13.01 13.74
CA ASN A 79 12.77 -12.16 13.08
C ASN A 79 13.42 -11.16 12.13
N LEU A 80 14.54 -10.55 12.53
CA LEU A 80 15.29 -9.65 11.66
C LEU A 80 15.82 -10.35 10.40
N ASN A 81 16.25 -11.59 10.50
CA ASN A 81 16.64 -12.39 9.33
C ASN A 81 15.46 -12.65 8.38
N LEU A 82 14.25 -12.90 8.92
CA LEU A 82 13.05 -13.06 8.10
C LEU A 82 12.64 -11.74 7.43
N VAL A 83 12.69 -10.64 8.17
CA VAL A 83 12.48 -9.28 7.62
C VAL A 83 13.45 -8.99 6.49
N TYR A 84 14.74 -9.21 6.69
CA TYR A 84 15.79 -9.00 5.68
C TYR A 84 15.52 -9.80 4.40
N LYS A 85 15.25 -11.11 4.54
CA LYS A 85 14.94 -11.97 3.38
C LYS A 85 13.70 -11.48 2.63
N SER A 86 12.67 -11.08 3.36
CA SER A 86 11.42 -10.57 2.79
C SER A 86 11.64 -9.25 2.04
N LEU A 87 12.35 -8.30 2.65
CA LEU A 87 12.70 -7.03 2.01
C LEU A 87 13.49 -7.26 0.72
N ASN A 88 14.48 -8.15 0.72
CA ASN A 88 15.24 -8.49 -0.49
C ASN A 88 14.35 -9.06 -1.61
N GLN A 89 13.36 -9.90 -1.25
CA GLN A 89 12.41 -10.44 -2.23
C GLN A 89 11.54 -9.34 -2.84
N GLU A 90 10.98 -8.44 -2.01
CA GLU A 90 10.12 -7.35 -2.48
C GLU A 90 10.92 -6.31 -3.28
N GLN A 91 12.16 -5.99 -2.85
CA GLN A 91 13.07 -5.12 -3.61
C GLN A 91 13.33 -5.66 -5.02
N LYS A 92 13.65 -6.94 -5.13
CA LYS A 92 13.86 -7.60 -6.44
C LYS A 92 12.59 -7.61 -7.28
N LYS A 93 11.45 -7.97 -6.68
CA LYS A 93 10.16 -8.09 -7.37
C LYS A 93 9.69 -6.77 -7.95
N TYR A 94 9.74 -5.69 -7.17
CA TYR A 94 9.23 -4.38 -7.55
C TYR A 94 10.30 -3.42 -8.05
N LYS A 95 11.57 -3.85 -8.08
CA LYS A 95 12.73 -3.04 -8.51
C LYS A 95 12.86 -1.75 -7.68
N ILE A 96 12.56 -1.84 -6.39
CA ILE A 96 12.72 -0.76 -5.40
C ILE A 96 14.00 -0.98 -4.59
N LYS A 97 14.50 0.07 -3.95
CA LYS A 97 15.70 0.01 -3.08
C LYS A 97 15.39 0.55 -1.70
N LEU A 98 15.69 -0.22 -0.66
CA LEU A 98 15.72 0.30 0.70
C LEU A 98 16.90 1.28 0.83
N SER A 99 16.61 2.52 1.15
CA SER A 99 17.57 3.63 1.05
C SER A 99 17.84 4.32 2.38
N GLY A 100 17.18 3.88 3.46
CA GLY A 100 17.39 4.41 4.80
C GLY A 100 16.26 4.04 5.74
N GLY A 101 16.34 4.56 6.94
CA GLY A 101 15.35 4.36 7.98
C GLY A 101 15.95 4.48 9.36
N ASP A 102 15.11 4.22 10.36
CA ASP A 102 15.47 4.25 11.77
C ASP A 102 14.79 3.13 12.53
N THR A 103 15.36 2.75 13.68
CA THR A 103 14.78 1.71 14.54
C THR A 103 14.83 2.13 16.00
N THR A 104 13.68 2.11 16.66
CA THR A 104 13.56 2.47 18.07
C THR A 104 12.82 1.43 18.89
N LYS A 105 12.91 1.51 20.21
CA LYS A 105 12.25 0.57 21.12
C LYS A 105 10.82 1.04 21.42
N SER A 106 9.86 0.10 21.37
CA SER A 106 8.49 0.31 21.83
C SER A 106 7.85 -0.99 22.28
N ASN A 107 6.68 -0.92 22.93
CA ASN A 107 5.93 -2.11 23.37
C ASN A 107 5.21 -2.80 22.21
N LYS A 108 4.72 -2.04 21.23
CA LYS A 108 4.05 -2.55 20.02
C LYS A 108 4.94 -2.40 18.81
N THR A 109 4.84 -3.35 17.89
CA THR A 109 5.52 -3.21 16.60
C THR A 109 4.79 -2.21 15.73
N THR A 110 5.50 -1.16 15.33
CA THR A 110 5.03 -0.15 14.38
C THR A 110 6.06 -0.02 13.27
N VAL A 111 5.59 0.11 12.04
CA VAL A 111 6.45 0.29 10.87
C VAL A 111 5.89 1.43 10.04
N THR A 112 6.68 2.46 9.84
CA THR A 112 6.39 3.54 8.89
C THR A 112 7.22 3.29 7.64
N LEU A 113 6.58 3.26 6.48
CA LEU A 113 7.24 3.13 5.20
C LEU A 113 6.96 4.37 4.36
N THR A 114 8.03 5.05 3.97
CA THR A 114 7.98 6.13 3.00
C THR A 114 8.48 5.61 1.67
N SER A 115 7.66 5.74 0.63
CA SER A 115 7.98 5.35 -0.74
C SER A 115 8.19 6.60 -1.61
N LEU A 116 9.17 6.55 -2.49
CA LEU A 116 9.56 7.64 -3.38
C LEU A 116 9.72 7.14 -4.81
N GLY A 117 9.18 7.89 -5.73
CA GLY A 117 9.33 7.68 -7.17
C GLY A 117 9.47 9.01 -7.92
N TYR A 118 9.63 8.94 -9.23
CA TYR A 118 9.79 10.12 -10.08
C TYR A 118 8.80 10.06 -11.24
N SER A 119 8.13 11.19 -11.49
CA SER A 119 7.24 11.35 -12.63
C SER A 119 7.03 12.85 -12.95
N GLN A 120 6.91 13.18 -14.21
CA GLN A 120 6.51 14.51 -14.64
C GLN A 120 5.01 14.78 -14.47
N LYS A 121 4.21 13.71 -14.40
CA LYS A 121 2.75 13.76 -14.28
C LYS A 121 2.27 12.63 -13.35
N ILE A 122 1.17 12.85 -12.66
CA ILE A 122 0.46 11.84 -11.89
C ILE A 122 -1.02 11.87 -12.21
N VAL A 123 -1.72 10.75 -11.94
CA VAL A 123 -3.18 10.71 -11.97
C VAL A 123 -3.69 11.05 -10.57
N GLN A 124 -4.26 12.24 -10.42
CA GLN A 124 -4.74 12.74 -9.12
C GLN A 124 -6.11 12.16 -8.77
N ARG A 125 -6.48 12.24 -7.49
CA ARG A 125 -7.89 12.15 -7.07
C ARG A 125 -8.67 13.39 -7.56
N ASN A 126 -10.00 13.32 -7.51
CA ASN A 126 -10.89 14.48 -7.75
C ASN A 126 -10.71 15.14 -9.13
N LYS A 127 -10.29 14.37 -10.11
CA LYS A 127 -10.24 14.78 -11.52
C LYS A 127 -11.22 13.98 -12.38
N CYS A 128 -12.11 13.23 -11.76
CA CYS A 128 -13.22 12.55 -12.42
C CYS A 128 -14.10 13.54 -13.17
N LYS A 129 -14.64 13.09 -14.28
CA LYS A 129 -15.58 13.84 -15.12
C LYS A 129 -16.93 13.15 -15.09
N ASN A 130 -17.97 13.88 -15.41
CA ASN A 130 -19.30 13.29 -15.60
C ASN A 130 -19.25 12.25 -16.72
N ASN A 131 -19.90 11.10 -16.51
CA ASN A 131 -19.92 9.95 -17.42
C ASN A 131 -18.55 9.22 -17.58
N ASP A 132 -17.61 9.40 -16.65
CA ASP A 132 -16.43 8.53 -16.60
C ASP A 132 -16.84 7.10 -16.19
N ASP A 133 -16.31 6.11 -16.88
CA ASP A 133 -16.43 4.70 -16.48
C ASP A 133 -15.54 4.38 -15.27
N ILE A 134 -16.04 3.53 -14.38
CA ILE A 134 -15.31 3.07 -13.19
C ILE A 134 -14.72 1.70 -13.45
N TYR A 135 -13.41 1.59 -13.39
CA TYR A 135 -12.66 0.34 -13.53
C TYR A 135 -11.98 -0.04 -12.23
N VAL A 136 -12.04 -1.32 -11.90
CA VAL A 136 -11.35 -1.89 -10.73
C VAL A 136 -10.40 -2.99 -11.19
N THR A 137 -9.21 -3.06 -10.60
CA THR A 137 -8.24 -4.12 -10.87
C THR A 137 -8.27 -5.18 -9.76
N GLY A 138 -8.23 -6.46 -10.16
CA GLY A 138 -8.21 -7.58 -9.20
C GLY A 138 -9.58 -7.95 -8.66
N ASN A 139 -9.58 -8.78 -7.61
CA ASN A 139 -10.80 -9.27 -6.97
C ASN A 139 -11.06 -8.51 -5.67
N LEU A 140 -12.19 -7.87 -5.59
CA LEU A 140 -12.62 -7.16 -4.39
C LEU A 140 -12.93 -8.13 -3.25
N GLY A 141 -12.53 -7.77 -2.03
CA GLY A 141 -12.83 -8.52 -0.82
C GLY A 141 -11.88 -9.68 -0.49
N ASP A 142 -11.05 -10.17 -1.39
CA ASP A 142 -10.14 -11.29 -1.15
C ASP A 142 -9.24 -11.08 0.09
N SER A 143 -8.67 -9.90 0.25
CA SER A 143 -7.84 -9.55 1.40
C SER A 143 -8.65 -9.52 2.70
N TYR A 144 -9.88 -9.02 2.65
CA TYR A 144 -10.79 -8.99 3.80
C TYR A 144 -11.22 -10.40 4.23
N LEU A 145 -11.55 -11.27 3.29
CA LEU A 145 -11.81 -12.69 3.58
C LEU A 145 -10.61 -13.36 4.25
N GLY A 146 -9.41 -13.05 3.79
CA GLY A 146 -8.16 -13.50 4.43
C GLY A 146 -8.03 -13.02 5.89
N LEU A 147 -8.38 -11.77 6.16
CA LEU A 147 -8.40 -11.22 7.52
C LEU A 147 -9.45 -11.92 8.40
N LEU A 148 -10.66 -12.16 7.90
CA LEU A 148 -11.71 -12.86 8.65
C LEU A 148 -11.29 -14.29 9.02
N ILE A 149 -10.64 -15.01 8.09
CA ILE A 149 -10.09 -16.35 8.34
C ILE A 149 -9.01 -16.29 9.43
N LEU A 150 -8.10 -15.33 9.37
CA LEU A 150 -7.03 -15.17 10.37
C LEU A 150 -7.59 -14.80 11.76
N LYS A 151 -8.66 -14.00 11.79
CA LYS A 151 -9.41 -13.67 13.02
C LYS A 151 -10.34 -14.80 13.50
N LYS A 152 -10.39 -15.95 12.81
CA LYS A 152 -11.32 -17.06 13.09
C LYS A 152 -12.80 -16.67 13.03
N LYS A 153 -13.13 -15.62 12.27
CA LYS A 153 -14.52 -15.16 12.03
C LYS A 153 -15.13 -15.80 10.78
N LEU A 154 -14.31 -16.39 9.91
CA LEU A 154 -14.75 -17.15 8.74
C LEU A 154 -14.03 -18.50 8.73
N PHE A 155 -14.80 -19.56 8.55
CA PHE A 155 -14.28 -20.91 8.45
C PHE A 155 -14.51 -21.47 7.04
N LEU A 156 -13.44 -21.84 6.37
CA LEU A 156 -13.49 -22.49 5.05
C LEU A 156 -12.97 -23.91 5.18
N LYS A 157 -13.80 -24.88 4.76
CA LYS A 157 -13.45 -26.32 4.75
C LYS A 157 -12.31 -26.62 3.77
N LYS A 158 -12.32 -25.99 2.58
CA LYS A 158 -11.35 -26.24 1.52
C LYS A 158 -10.02 -25.52 1.79
N THR A 159 -8.97 -26.28 2.04
CA THR A 159 -7.62 -25.78 2.34
C THR A 159 -7.01 -24.90 1.24
N PRO A 160 -7.15 -25.19 -0.07
CA PRO A 160 -6.59 -24.31 -1.12
C PRO A 160 -7.20 -22.91 -1.11
N GLN A 161 -8.51 -22.78 -0.98
CA GLN A 161 -9.20 -21.48 -0.91
C GLN A 161 -8.78 -20.71 0.34
N ARG A 162 -8.70 -21.38 1.49
CA ARG A 162 -8.23 -20.78 2.74
C ARG A 162 -6.79 -20.21 2.58
N LYS A 163 -5.89 -20.97 1.97
CA LYS A 163 -4.52 -20.51 1.69
C LYS A 163 -4.52 -19.30 0.77
N TYR A 164 -5.32 -19.32 -0.30
CA TYR A 164 -5.45 -18.23 -1.25
C TYR A 164 -5.83 -16.91 -0.57
N PHE A 165 -6.93 -16.86 0.21
CA PHE A 165 -7.37 -15.63 0.85
C PHE A 165 -6.37 -15.12 1.91
N ILE A 166 -5.77 -16.03 2.71
CA ILE A 166 -4.71 -15.64 3.66
C ILE A 166 -3.51 -15.05 2.92
N GLN A 167 -3.15 -15.60 1.75
CA GLN A 167 -2.09 -15.07 0.92
C GLN A 167 -2.44 -13.66 0.40
N LYS A 168 -3.69 -13.44 -0.04
CA LYS A 168 -4.13 -12.10 -0.49
C LYS A 168 -4.09 -11.06 0.61
N TYR A 169 -4.39 -11.45 1.86
CA TYR A 169 -4.25 -10.54 3.01
C TYR A 169 -2.80 -10.07 3.24
N TYR A 170 -1.84 -10.99 3.14
CA TYR A 170 -0.42 -10.66 3.37
C TYR A 170 0.30 -10.16 2.12
N MET A 171 -0.13 -10.58 0.97
CA MET A 171 0.54 -10.32 -0.31
C MET A 171 -0.46 -9.87 -1.37
N PRO A 172 -1.10 -8.69 -1.19
CA PRO A 172 -1.98 -8.15 -2.22
C PRO A 172 -1.23 -8.02 -3.54
N ASP A 173 -1.94 -8.23 -4.64
CA ASP A 173 -1.38 -8.05 -5.98
C ASP A 173 -1.41 -6.57 -6.36
N LEU A 174 -0.34 -6.12 -6.96
CA LEU A 174 -0.24 -4.76 -7.48
C LEU A 174 -0.29 -4.81 -9.02
N PRO A 175 -1.17 -4.01 -9.66
CA PRO A 175 -1.35 -3.99 -11.10
C PRO A 175 -0.23 -3.21 -11.81
N THR A 176 1.03 -3.58 -11.58
CA THR A 176 2.23 -2.82 -12.00
C THR A 176 2.33 -2.59 -13.50
N LYS A 177 1.73 -3.46 -14.33
CA LYS A 177 1.74 -3.33 -15.79
C LYS A 177 0.82 -2.23 -16.29
N ILE A 178 -0.38 -2.08 -15.68
CA ILE A 178 -1.35 -1.06 -16.08
C ILE A 178 -1.01 0.30 -15.46
N SER A 179 -0.47 0.30 -14.25
CA SER A 179 -0.13 1.50 -13.48
C SER A 179 0.61 2.53 -14.34
N THR A 180 1.69 2.16 -14.98
CA THR A 180 2.50 3.08 -15.79
C THR A 180 1.80 3.59 -17.05
N LYS A 181 0.64 3.02 -17.40
CA LYS A 181 -0.19 3.44 -18.52
C LYS A 181 -1.33 4.36 -18.08
N LEU A 182 -1.67 4.41 -16.77
CA LEU A 182 -2.78 5.20 -16.23
C LEU A 182 -2.75 6.67 -16.68
N ILE A 183 -1.58 7.27 -16.69
CA ILE A 183 -1.38 8.68 -17.10
C ILE A 183 -1.89 8.97 -18.54
N LYS A 184 -2.04 7.92 -19.36
CA LYS A 184 -2.45 8.07 -20.77
C LYS A 184 -3.97 8.13 -20.95
N PHE A 185 -4.74 7.54 -20.02
CA PHE A 185 -6.19 7.38 -20.22
C PHE A 185 -7.05 7.65 -18.97
N ALA A 186 -6.50 7.55 -17.75
CA ALA A 186 -7.28 7.74 -16.54
C ALA A 186 -7.39 9.24 -16.19
N ASN A 187 -8.62 9.71 -15.96
CA ASN A 187 -8.86 11.05 -15.44
C ASN A 187 -8.54 11.12 -13.95
N SER A 188 -8.88 10.07 -13.20
CA SER A 188 -8.68 10.00 -11.76
C SER A 188 -8.31 8.58 -11.33
N SER A 189 -7.63 8.43 -10.20
CA SER A 189 -7.31 7.11 -9.65
C SER A 189 -7.04 7.15 -8.15
N ILE A 190 -7.28 6.02 -7.51
CA ILE A 190 -7.02 5.76 -6.09
C ILE A 190 -6.71 4.27 -5.94
N ASP A 191 -5.93 3.87 -4.95
CA ASP A 191 -5.87 2.46 -4.56
C ASP A 191 -7.06 2.10 -3.64
N ILE A 192 -7.37 0.81 -3.52
CA ILE A 192 -8.43 0.33 -2.64
C ILE A 192 -7.80 -0.23 -1.37
N SER A 193 -7.85 0.56 -0.30
CA SER A 193 -7.28 0.24 1.01
C SER A 193 -8.35 0.03 2.09
N ASP A 194 -9.38 0.88 2.13
CA ASP A 194 -10.47 0.84 3.12
C ASP A 194 -11.72 0.13 2.61
N GLY A 195 -11.76 -0.16 1.32
CA GLY A 195 -12.87 -0.82 0.63
C GLY A 195 -13.49 0.05 -0.44
N LEU A 196 -14.14 -0.61 -1.42
CA LEU A 196 -14.60 0.02 -2.65
C LEU A 196 -15.40 1.30 -2.41
N PHE A 197 -16.43 1.26 -1.59
CA PHE A 197 -17.31 2.42 -1.40
C PHE A 197 -16.60 3.58 -0.69
N GLY A 198 -15.80 3.28 0.35
CA GLY A 198 -15.05 4.30 1.07
C GLY A 198 -14.04 5.01 0.18
N ASP A 199 -13.28 4.24 -0.59
CA ASP A 199 -12.25 4.80 -1.46
C ASP A 199 -12.84 5.47 -2.70
N LEU A 200 -13.96 4.96 -3.24
CA LEU A 200 -14.68 5.62 -4.32
C LEU A 200 -15.25 6.98 -3.86
N THR A 201 -15.79 7.05 -2.64
CA THR A 201 -16.22 8.33 -2.06
C THR A 201 -15.05 9.32 -1.94
N LYS A 202 -13.86 8.87 -1.55
CA LYS A 202 -12.66 9.71 -1.52
C LYS A 202 -12.23 10.16 -2.92
N LEU A 203 -12.41 9.29 -3.92
CA LEU A 203 -12.04 9.58 -5.30
C LEU A 203 -12.85 10.73 -5.89
N ILE A 204 -14.12 10.88 -5.49
CA ILE A 204 -15.05 11.89 -6.03
C ILE A 204 -15.37 13.03 -5.06
N ASN A 205 -14.83 13.03 -3.84
CA ASN A 205 -15.26 13.86 -2.70
C ASN A 205 -15.29 15.39 -2.96
N ARG A 206 -14.61 15.88 -3.98
CA ARG A 206 -14.59 17.30 -4.37
C ARG A 206 -15.06 17.56 -5.80
N SER A 207 -15.65 16.55 -6.42
CA SER A 207 -16.02 16.62 -7.84
C SER A 207 -17.51 16.91 -8.07
N ASN A 208 -18.33 17.02 -7.00
CA ASN A 208 -19.79 17.09 -7.07
C ASN A 208 -20.42 16.00 -7.96
N LEU A 209 -19.83 14.81 -7.93
CA LEU A 209 -20.26 13.63 -8.67
C LEU A 209 -20.86 12.60 -7.72
N TYR A 210 -21.71 11.74 -8.28
CA TYR A 210 -22.34 10.60 -7.58
C TYR A 210 -22.07 9.31 -8.37
N PHE A 211 -22.12 8.16 -7.71
CA PHE A 211 -21.97 6.83 -8.30
C PHE A 211 -23.08 5.90 -7.82
#